data_b411999815d95b7ffc990e3ae2e71633
#
_entry.id   b411999815d95b7ffc990e3ae2e71633
#
_cell.length_a   1.000
_cell.length_b   1.000
_cell.length_c   1.000
_cell.angle_alpha   90.00
_cell.angle_beta   90.00
_cell.angle_gamma   90.00
#
_symmetry.space_group_name_H-M   'P 1'
#
loop_
_entity.id
_entity.type
_entity.pdbx_description
1 polymer ?
#
loop_
_entity_poly.entity_id
_entity_poly.type
_entity_poly.pdbx_seq_one_letter_code
_entity_poly.pdbx_strand_id
1 'polypeptide(L)'
;MRAGILRERIELLAEERTQDASGAVRKHWRTLATVRCSKLRMIYRYDRDGIIGKEEFDPMGARFIIRYCPVAERAERVRYRGILFRITMQDYNQRDRSITLFTERVNL
;
A
#
# COMPACT_ATOMS: atom_id res chain seq x y z
N MET A 1 -4.68 2.71 -18.13
CA MET A 1 -4.00 1.59 -17.47
C MET A 1 -4.53 0.28 -17.94
N ARG A 2 -3.67 -0.64 -18.28
CA ARG A 2 -4.14 -1.93 -18.77
C ARG A 2 -4.51 -2.84 -17.64
N ALA A 3 -5.68 -3.42 -17.71
CA ALA A 3 -6.12 -4.31 -16.66
C ALA A 3 -5.23 -5.54 -16.52
N GLY A 4 -4.61 -5.95 -17.60
CA GLY A 4 -3.82 -7.17 -17.53
C GLY A 4 -2.57 -7.11 -16.67
N ILE A 5 -2.13 -5.92 -16.29
CA ILE A 5 -0.96 -5.85 -15.45
C ILE A 5 -1.37 -5.82 -13.98
N LEU A 6 -2.64 -5.80 -13.69
CA LEU A 6 -3.10 -5.79 -12.31
C LEU A 6 -3.38 -7.22 -11.88
N ARG A 7 -2.32 -7.91 -11.53
CA ARG A 7 -2.45 -9.33 -11.22
C ARG A 7 -2.50 -9.70 -9.75
N GLU A 8 -2.18 -8.76 -8.90
CA GLU A 8 -2.19 -9.06 -7.49
C GLU A 8 -3.39 -8.39 -6.84
N ARG A 9 -3.68 -8.72 -5.61
CA ARG A 9 -4.76 -8.09 -4.88
C ARG A 9 -4.25 -7.57 -3.56
N ILE A 10 -4.77 -6.43 -3.15
CA ILE A 10 -4.43 -5.86 -1.86
C ILE A 10 -5.70 -5.36 -1.21
N GLU A 11 -5.66 -5.26 0.11
CA GLU A 11 -6.76 -4.68 0.86
C GLU A 11 -6.33 -3.30 1.28
N LEU A 12 -7.19 -2.33 1.10
CA LEU A 12 -6.92 -0.95 1.52
C LEU A 12 -7.59 -0.78 2.88
N LEU A 13 -6.81 -0.31 3.85
CA LEU A 13 -7.29 -0.20 5.22
C LEU A 13 -7.20 1.23 5.73
N ALA A 14 -8.09 1.57 6.63
CA ALA A 14 -8.01 2.86 7.32
C ALA A 14 -8.36 2.64 8.77
N GLU A 15 -7.85 3.48 9.63
CA GLU A 15 -8.14 3.38 11.04
C GLU A 15 -9.52 3.92 11.31
N GLU A 16 -10.27 3.23 12.15
CA GLU A 16 -11.58 3.67 12.51
C GLU A 16 -11.65 3.74 14.02
N ARG A 17 -12.26 4.77 14.54
CA ARG A 17 -12.41 4.92 15.96
C ARG A 17 -13.87 4.74 16.30
N THR A 18 -14.14 3.93 17.30
CA THR A 18 -15.49 3.77 17.78
C THR A 18 -15.50 4.08 19.27
N GLN A 19 -16.62 4.61 19.75
CA GLN A 19 -16.74 4.92 21.17
C GLN A 19 -17.82 4.02 21.71
N ASP A 20 -17.54 3.33 22.80
CA ASP A 20 -18.55 2.43 23.35
C ASP A 20 -19.43 3.18 24.34
N ALA A 21 -20.36 2.48 24.95
CA ALA A 21 -21.32 3.08 25.83
C ALA A 21 -20.67 3.71 27.06
N SER A 22 -19.51 3.26 27.45
CA SER A 22 -18.86 3.80 28.62
C SER A 22 -17.96 4.98 28.25
N GLY A 23 -17.92 5.36 27.01
CA GLY A 23 -17.08 6.47 26.58
C GLY A 23 -15.70 6.08 26.16
N ALA A 24 -15.34 4.81 26.25
CA ALA A 24 -14.01 4.40 25.87
C ALA A 24 -13.87 4.41 24.36
N VAL A 25 -12.76 4.92 23.84
CA VAL A 25 -12.53 5.00 22.43
C VAL A 25 -11.68 3.81 22.02
N ARG A 26 -12.13 3.06 21.04
CA ARG A 26 -11.36 1.94 20.53
C ARG A 26 -10.96 2.24 19.10
N LYS A 27 -9.73 1.86 18.76
CA LYS A 27 -9.24 2.06 17.43
C LYS A 27 -9.09 0.70 16.79
N HIS A 28 -9.51 0.58 15.56
CA HIS A 28 -9.30 -0.67 14.84
C HIS A 28 -9.12 -0.35 13.37
N TRP A 29 -8.59 -1.30 12.62
CA TRP A 29 -8.35 -1.08 11.21
C TRP A 29 -9.49 -1.71 10.44
N ARG A 30 -10.06 -0.93 9.54
CA ARG A 30 -11.17 -1.39 8.74
C ARG A 30 -10.73 -1.56 7.32
N THR A 31 -11.14 -2.63 6.66
CA THR A 31 -10.86 -2.83 5.25
C THR A 31 -11.84 -1.97 4.48
N LEU A 32 -11.32 -1.04 3.71
CA LEU A 32 -12.15 -0.16 2.92
C LEU A 32 -12.53 -0.82 1.61
N ALA A 33 -11.62 -1.53 1.00
CA ALA A 33 -11.86 -2.18 -0.27
C ALA A 33 -10.75 -3.17 -0.57
N THR A 34 -11.05 -4.14 -1.42
CA THR A 34 -10.04 -5.03 -1.94
C THR A 34 -9.92 -4.69 -3.41
N VAL A 35 -8.74 -4.39 -3.86
CA VAL A 35 -8.52 -3.95 -5.23
C VAL A 35 -7.38 -4.71 -5.88
N ARG A 36 -7.37 -4.73 -7.19
CA ARG A 36 -6.29 -5.37 -7.92
C ARG A 36 -5.16 -4.38 -8.09
N CYS A 37 -3.97 -4.86 -8.07
CA CYS A 37 -2.80 -4.01 -8.19
C CYS A 37 -1.67 -4.67 -8.94
N SER A 38 -0.70 -3.86 -9.28
CA SER A 38 0.56 -4.32 -9.79
C SER A 38 1.55 -3.98 -8.69
N LYS A 39 2.33 -4.93 -8.23
CA LYS A 39 3.27 -4.69 -7.16
C LYS A 39 4.67 -4.53 -7.72
N LEU A 40 5.35 -3.49 -7.31
CA LEU A 40 6.73 -3.28 -7.70
C LEU A 40 7.58 -3.15 -6.46
N ARG A 41 8.80 -3.65 -6.53
CA ARG A 41 9.69 -3.52 -5.41
C ARG A 41 10.25 -2.12 -5.38
N MET A 42 10.51 -1.64 -4.19
CA MET A 42 11.19 -0.38 -4.06
C MET A 42 12.66 -0.71 -4.01
N ILE A 43 13.39 -0.31 -5.02
CA ILE A 43 14.78 -0.59 -5.07
C ILE A 43 15.60 0.57 -4.61
N TYR A 44 16.48 0.31 -3.65
CA TYR A 44 17.31 1.36 -3.15
C TYR A 44 18.60 1.34 -3.96
N ARG A 45 18.99 2.40 -4.52
CA ARG A 45 20.10 2.42 -5.30
C ARG A 45 21.29 2.83 -4.60
N TYR A 46 22.11 1.98 -4.29
CA TYR A 46 23.28 2.34 -3.63
C TYR A 46 24.31 2.09 -4.50
N ASP A 47 24.36 2.40 -5.44
CA ASP A 47 25.11 2.16 -6.43
C ASP A 47 26.49 1.88 -6.31
N ARG A 48 27.21 2.30 -5.59
CA ARG A 48 28.49 2.07 -5.61
C ARG A 48 28.87 0.77 -5.29
N ASP A 49 28.42 0.19 -4.41
CA ASP A 49 28.87 -1.05 -3.95
C ASP A 49 28.21 -2.20 -4.52
N GLY A 50 27.45 -2.03 -5.40
CA GLY A 50 26.86 -3.16 -5.98
C GLY A 50 25.98 -3.92 -5.15
N ILE A 51 25.74 -3.55 -4.06
CA ILE A 51 24.96 -4.27 -3.24
C ILE A 51 23.68 -4.29 -3.64
N ILE A 52 23.30 -3.54 -4.49
CA ILE A 52 22.07 -3.52 -4.85
C ILE A 52 21.46 -4.68 -5.17
N GLY A 53 22.05 -5.51 -5.63
CA GLY A 53 21.46 -6.64 -6.09
C GLY A 53 20.59 -7.34 -5.22
N LYS A 54 20.57 -7.11 -4.06
CA LYS A 54 19.81 -7.86 -3.29
C LYS A 54 18.51 -7.33 -3.13
N GLU A 55 17.82 -7.25 -4.11
CA GLU A 55 16.53 -6.76 -3.97
C GLU A 55 15.73 -7.59 -3.15
N GLU A 56 16.08 -8.71 -3.00
CA GLU A 56 15.31 -9.56 -2.19
C GLU A 56 15.32 -8.92 -0.87
N PHE A 57 16.19 -8.01 -0.70
CA PHE A 57 16.17 -7.48 0.48
C PHE A 57 15.35 -6.40 0.66
N ASP A 58 14.59 -5.95 -0.16
CA ASP A 58 13.87 -4.86 0.13
C ASP A 58 12.68 -5.16 0.84
N PRO A 59 12.74 -5.47 1.98
CA PRO A 59 11.68 -5.87 2.74
C PRO A 59 10.99 -4.70 3.27
N MET A 60 11.58 -3.56 3.19
CA MET A 60 11.03 -2.44 3.85
C MET A 60 9.91 -1.75 3.11
N GLY A 61 9.76 -1.96 1.87
CA GLY A 61 8.73 -1.23 1.16
C GLY A 61 8.33 -1.84 -0.16
N ALA A 62 7.29 -1.32 -0.73
CA ALA A 62 6.81 -1.76 -2.02
C ALA A 62 6.01 -0.63 -2.63
N ARG A 63 5.84 -0.67 -3.93
CA ARG A 63 4.97 0.26 -4.60
C ARG A 63 3.85 -0.55 -5.19
N PHE A 64 2.63 -0.14 -4.94
CA PHE A 64 1.47 -0.81 -5.49
C PHE A 64 0.79 0.16 -6.43
N ILE A 65 0.53 -0.27 -7.64
CA ILE A 65 -0.15 0.58 -8.61
C ILE A 65 -1.55 0.03 -8.76
N ILE A 66 -2.55 0.85 -8.53
CA ILE A 66 -3.93 0.44 -8.62
C ILE A 66 -4.66 1.37 -9.56
N ARG A 67 -5.82 0.93 -10.03
CA ARG A 67 -6.65 1.78 -10.83
C ARG A 67 -7.27 2.80 -9.89
N TYR A 68 -7.49 4.01 -10.33
CA TYR A 68 -8.04 5.03 -9.46
C TYR A 68 -9.36 4.58 -8.88
N CYS A 69 -9.54 4.81 -7.61
CA CYS A 69 -10.82 4.63 -6.96
C CYS A 69 -10.86 5.63 -5.80
N PRO A 70 -12.00 6.25 -5.57
CA PRO A 70 -12.10 7.29 -4.54
C PRO A 70 -11.74 6.82 -3.15
N VAL A 71 -12.01 5.57 -2.86
CA VAL A 71 -11.74 5.03 -1.54
C VAL A 71 -10.25 5.06 -1.23
N ALA A 72 -9.41 4.94 -2.25
CA ALA A 72 -7.99 4.90 -2.03
C ALA A 72 -7.47 6.18 -1.37
N GLU A 73 -8.17 7.29 -1.56
CA GLU A 73 -7.70 8.53 -0.97
C GLU A 73 -7.78 8.48 0.55
N ARG A 74 -8.61 7.63 1.09
CA ARG A 74 -8.73 7.54 2.54
C ARG A 74 -7.90 6.39 3.10
N ALA A 75 -7.27 5.61 2.26
CA ALA A 75 -6.52 4.46 2.71
C ALA A 75 -5.25 4.89 3.43
N GLU A 76 -4.94 4.24 4.52
CA GLU A 76 -3.75 4.54 5.27
C GLU A 76 -2.79 3.36 5.29
N ARG A 77 -3.28 2.16 5.10
CA ARG A 77 -2.46 0.96 5.05
C ARG A 77 -2.91 0.03 3.95
N VAL A 78 -2.03 -0.89 3.60
CA VAL A 78 -2.29 -1.91 2.60
C VAL A 78 -1.95 -3.24 3.22
N ARG A 79 -2.81 -4.23 3.04
CA ARG A 79 -2.46 -5.60 3.43
C ARG A 79 -2.24 -6.38 2.15
N TYR A 80 -1.07 -6.95 2.00
CA TYR A 80 -0.74 -7.73 0.84
C TYR A 80 -0.22 -9.07 1.30
N ARG A 81 -0.93 -10.13 0.97
CA ARG A 81 -0.57 -11.49 1.37
C ARG A 81 -0.28 -11.59 2.85
N GLY A 82 -1.11 -10.96 3.65
CA GLY A 82 -0.96 -11.03 5.09
C GLY A 82 0.05 -10.07 5.69
N ILE A 83 0.77 -9.34 4.86
CA ILE A 83 1.77 -8.41 5.34
C ILE A 83 1.21 -7.01 5.30
N LEU A 84 1.40 -6.27 6.36
CA LEU A 84 0.89 -4.91 6.43
C LEU A 84 1.94 -3.90 6.00
N PHE A 85 1.51 -2.94 5.23
CA PHE A 85 2.35 -1.84 4.80
C PHE A 85 1.65 -0.53 5.10
N ARG A 86 2.40 0.46 5.50
CA ARG A 86 1.84 1.79 5.75
C ARG A 86 2.04 2.62 4.50
N ILE A 87 1.02 3.33 4.05
CA ILE A 87 1.13 4.16 2.88
C ILE A 87 1.82 5.46 3.27
N THR A 88 2.93 5.75 2.63
CA THR A 88 3.68 6.96 2.94
C THR A 88 3.39 8.06 1.93
N MET A 89 2.97 7.71 0.73
CA MET A 89 2.67 8.70 -0.27
C MET A 89 1.80 8.10 -1.34
N GLN A 90 0.95 8.88 -1.93
CA GLN A 90 0.13 8.45 -3.04
C GLN A 90 0.38 9.39 -4.21
N ASP A 91 0.56 8.83 -5.40
CA ASP A 91 0.80 9.62 -6.58
C ASP A 91 -0.26 9.28 -7.61
N TYR A 92 -1.11 10.24 -7.95
CA TYR A 92 -2.19 10.02 -8.87
C TYR A 92 -1.75 10.41 -10.28
N ASN A 93 -1.86 9.48 -11.21
CA ASN A 93 -1.52 9.74 -12.59
C ASN A 93 -2.81 9.95 -13.36
N GLN A 94 -3.08 11.17 -13.78
CA GLN A 94 -4.30 11.47 -14.46
C GLN A 94 -4.37 10.87 -15.83
N ARG A 95 -3.25 10.64 -16.48
CA ARG A 95 -3.29 10.13 -17.81
C ARG A 95 -3.89 8.79 -17.89
N ASP A 96 -3.46 7.86 -17.08
CA ASP A 96 -3.96 6.51 -17.13
C ASP A 96 -4.89 6.20 -15.97
N ARG A 97 -5.22 7.20 -15.18
CA ARG A 97 -6.12 7.02 -14.07
C ARG A 97 -5.67 5.94 -13.11
N SER A 98 -4.45 6.03 -12.68
CA SER A 98 -3.92 5.09 -11.72
C SER A 98 -3.38 5.83 -10.51
N ILE A 99 -3.23 5.11 -9.42
CA ILE A 99 -2.62 5.66 -8.22
C ILE A 99 -1.46 4.76 -7.87
N THR A 100 -0.31 5.34 -7.60
CA THR A 100 0.83 4.59 -7.11
C THR A 100 0.88 4.80 -5.61
N LEU A 101 0.82 3.74 -4.86
CA LEU A 101 0.87 3.80 -3.41
C LEU A 101 2.30 3.44 -3.01
N PHE A 102 3.00 4.40 -2.40
CA PHE A 102 4.34 4.15 -1.91
C PHE A 102 4.19 3.74 -0.47
N THR A 103 4.77 2.65 -0.09
CA THR A 103 4.54 2.08 1.22
C THR A 103 5.81 1.63 1.88
N GLU A 104 5.75 1.42 3.18
CA GLU A 104 6.83 0.81 3.89
C GLU A 104 6.22 -0.21 4.81
N ARG A 105 6.93 -1.29 5.05
CA ARG A 105 6.41 -2.39 5.85
C ARG A 105 6.20 -1.96 7.28
N VAL A 106 5.07 -2.32 7.81
CA VAL A 106 4.79 -2.00 9.18
C VAL A 106 5.55 -3.03 9.99
N ASN A 107 6.14 -2.57 11.07
CA ASN A 107 6.83 -3.34 11.91
C ASN A 107 6.55 -4.67 12.06
N LEU A 108 7.41 -5.40 12.29
CA LEU A 108 7.31 -6.76 12.46
C LEU A 108 7.32 -7.24 13.83
#